data_e655e7fdcea8eba92662a6b3bdc01bb0
#
_entry.id   e655e7fdcea8eba92662a6b3bdc01bb0
#
_cell.length_a   1.000
_cell.length_b   1.000
_cell.length_c   1.000
_cell.angle_alpha   90.00
_cell.angle_beta   90.00
_cell.angle_gamma   90.00
#
_symmetry.space_group_name_H-M   'P 1'
#
loop_
_entity.id
_entity.type
_entity.pdbx_description
1 polymer ?
#
loop_
_entity_poly.entity_id
_entity_poly.type
_entity_poly.pdbx_seq_one_letter_code
_entity_poly.pdbx_strand_id
1 'polypeptide(L)'
;MSRAMYCTGDTLITMGHQVDYIFGEYWQLRASVIPKRFTVPLQIPELIYSLAQKGKQYDVVEIHEPLAAPYCFNRKINQNLPPVVLFSHGLEKRNQLAELAYRRQKCLPVSLSLRFLRLTVLQAMYGLQNCDHVICLNSEDNGYLQQIGVDKNRITQVNNGVESQFLLAGEILAPASLSRSGILFLGSWVLRKGTLDLVPAISQVMQHHPSLQFTIAGCGFDADTVLADFAEDIRSRIQIIPKISNNEELIEIYRQHSILVLPSYFEGQPLTMFEAAAMGLAIVTTNICGMADFIENGINGITVSVGDVESLTQSLDHLVENQTLARSLGEAARQKVQAYTWESAGEKIAKAYEKAIQSNKKHLSSKLGLTH
;
A
#
# COMPACT_ATOMS: atom_id res chain seq x y z
N MET A 1 0.90 -3.08 -5.57
CA MET A 1 1.79 -4.11 -4.97
C MET A 1 3.01 -4.37 -5.83
N SER A 2 2.90 -4.81 -7.08
CA SER A 2 4.04 -5.12 -7.95
C SER A 2 5.08 -3.99 -8.07
N ARG A 3 4.65 -2.72 -8.23
CA ARG A 3 5.58 -1.59 -8.34
C ARG A 3 6.47 -1.42 -7.12
N ALA A 4 5.93 -1.44 -5.90
CA ALA A 4 6.72 -1.37 -4.67
C ALA A 4 7.72 -2.54 -4.57
N MET A 5 7.32 -3.75 -5.00
CA MET A 5 8.21 -4.92 -5.02
C MET A 5 9.39 -4.72 -5.98
N TYR A 6 9.15 -4.19 -7.18
CA TYR A 6 10.24 -3.88 -8.12
C TYR A 6 11.17 -2.80 -7.56
N CYS A 7 10.63 -1.69 -7.07
CA CYS A 7 11.45 -0.62 -6.49
C CYS A 7 12.32 -1.13 -5.33
N THR A 8 11.75 -1.96 -4.44
CA THR A 8 12.52 -2.59 -3.35
C THR A 8 13.62 -3.49 -3.88
N GLY A 9 13.30 -4.40 -4.81
CA GLY A 9 14.29 -5.34 -5.31
C GLY A 9 15.39 -4.68 -6.13
N ASP A 10 15.05 -3.67 -6.95
CA ASP A 10 16.04 -2.88 -7.73
C ASP A 10 16.96 -2.11 -6.78
N THR A 11 16.43 -1.58 -5.68
CA THR A 11 17.26 -0.94 -4.64
C THR A 11 18.21 -1.94 -3.99
N LEU A 12 17.74 -3.14 -3.65
CA LEU A 12 18.61 -4.19 -3.11
C LEU A 12 19.69 -4.62 -4.10
N ILE A 13 19.38 -4.68 -5.39
CA ILE A 13 20.38 -4.97 -6.44
C ILE A 13 21.43 -3.87 -6.50
N THR A 14 21.06 -2.59 -6.41
CA THR A 14 22.04 -1.48 -6.35
C THR A 14 22.91 -1.51 -5.09
N MET A 15 22.40 -2.09 -4.00
CA MET A 15 23.16 -2.33 -2.76
C MET A 15 24.08 -3.57 -2.83
N GLY A 16 24.10 -4.29 -3.97
CA GLY A 16 24.99 -5.43 -4.22
C GLY A 16 24.37 -6.79 -3.92
N HIS A 17 23.06 -6.86 -3.62
CA HIS A 17 22.37 -8.14 -3.44
C HIS A 17 21.99 -8.75 -4.80
N GLN A 18 21.88 -10.07 -4.86
CA GLN A 18 21.29 -10.79 -6.00
C GLN A 18 19.83 -11.07 -5.68
N VAL A 19 18.92 -10.61 -6.54
CA VAL A 19 17.47 -10.73 -6.35
C VAL A 19 16.88 -11.50 -7.51
N ASP A 20 16.19 -12.61 -7.21
CA ASP A 20 15.37 -13.34 -8.17
C ASP A 20 13.90 -13.02 -7.89
N TYR A 21 13.21 -12.44 -8.87
CA TYR A 21 11.77 -12.19 -8.80
C TYR A 21 10.99 -13.42 -9.24
N ILE A 22 10.04 -13.87 -8.42
CA ILE A 22 9.16 -15.00 -8.70
C ILE A 22 7.72 -14.50 -8.73
N PHE A 23 7.23 -14.17 -9.92
CA PHE A 23 5.86 -13.69 -10.13
C PHE A 23 4.99 -14.74 -10.87
N GLY A 24 3.82 -14.30 -11.29
CA GLY A 24 2.77 -15.14 -11.85
C GLY A 24 3.15 -16.02 -13.04
N GLU A 25 4.17 -15.68 -13.82
CA GLU A 25 4.67 -16.45 -14.96
C GLU A 25 5.36 -17.77 -14.57
N TYR A 26 5.91 -17.86 -13.37
CA TYR A 26 6.51 -19.09 -12.85
C TYR A 26 5.47 -20.15 -12.49
N TRP A 27 4.21 -19.74 -12.36
CA TRP A 27 3.15 -20.65 -11.96
C TRP A 27 2.46 -21.24 -13.20
N GLN A 28 2.70 -22.50 -13.50
CA GLN A 28 1.93 -23.26 -14.50
C GLN A 28 0.51 -23.49 -13.98
N LEU A 29 -0.28 -22.42 -13.97
CA LEU A 29 -1.66 -22.47 -13.50
C LEU A 29 -2.54 -22.97 -14.63
N ARG A 30 -2.84 -24.27 -14.64
CA ARG A 30 -4.00 -24.79 -15.37
C ARG A 30 -5.23 -24.04 -14.86
N ALA A 31 -6.21 -23.79 -15.74
CA ALA A 31 -7.49 -23.23 -15.36
C ALA A 31 -8.06 -24.03 -14.15
N SER A 32 -8.04 -23.43 -12.98
CA SER A 32 -8.44 -24.07 -11.72
C SER A 32 -9.70 -23.37 -11.19
N VAL A 33 -10.66 -24.15 -10.76
CA VAL A 33 -11.84 -23.67 -10.03
C VAL A 33 -11.44 -23.02 -8.70
N ILE A 34 -10.27 -23.41 -8.16
CA ILE A 34 -9.74 -22.89 -6.90
C ILE A 34 -8.99 -21.57 -7.17
N PRO A 35 -9.32 -20.46 -6.48
CA PRO A 35 -8.62 -19.19 -6.66
C PRO A 35 -7.11 -19.31 -6.46
N LYS A 36 -6.33 -18.62 -7.29
CA LYS A 36 -4.85 -18.62 -7.30
C LYS A 36 -4.24 -18.34 -5.92
N ARG A 37 -4.91 -17.54 -5.11
CA ARG A 37 -4.49 -17.22 -3.72
C ARG A 37 -4.36 -18.44 -2.81
N PHE A 38 -4.95 -19.57 -3.15
CA PHE A 38 -4.85 -20.82 -2.39
C PHE A 38 -3.95 -21.87 -3.06
N THR A 39 -3.82 -21.83 -4.37
CA THR A 39 -3.00 -22.81 -5.12
C THR A 39 -1.55 -22.40 -5.25
N VAL A 40 -1.27 -21.12 -5.45
CA VAL A 40 0.11 -20.59 -5.56
C VAL A 40 0.92 -20.85 -4.28
N PRO A 41 0.41 -20.55 -3.07
CA PRO A 41 1.18 -20.76 -1.85
C PRO A 41 1.67 -22.19 -1.64
N LEU A 42 0.89 -23.18 -2.09
CA LEU A 42 1.24 -24.60 -1.97
C LEU A 42 2.43 -25.00 -2.86
N GLN A 43 2.69 -24.24 -3.93
CA GLN A 43 3.76 -24.53 -4.88
C GLN A 43 5.09 -23.85 -4.51
N ILE A 44 5.06 -22.84 -3.62
CA ILE A 44 6.27 -22.08 -3.26
C ILE A 44 7.38 -22.99 -2.69
N PRO A 45 7.13 -23.89 -1.72
CA PRO A 45 8.20 -24.74 -1.16
C PRO A 45 8.84 -25.64 -2.21
N GLU A 46 8.03 -26.24 -3.08
CA GLU A 46 8.49 -27.12 -4.16
C GLU A 46 9.31 -26.35 -5.21
N LEU A 47 8.88 -25.14 -5.56
CA LEU A 47 9.62 -24.29 -6.48
C LEU A 47 11.01 -23.94 -5.92
N ILE A 48 11.09 -23.49 -4.68
CA ILE A 48 12.38 -23.15 -4.04
C ILE A 48 13.28 -24.38 -3.97
N TYR A 49 12.72 -25.55 -3.65
CA TYR A 49 13.46 -26.81 -3.67
C TYR A 49 13.97 -27.16 -5.09
N SER A 50 13.13 -27.03 -6.11
CA SER A 50 13.49 -27.26 -7.51
C SER A 50 14.60 -26.31 -7.98
N LEU A 51 14.57 -25.05 -7.58
CA LEU A 51 15.63 -24.07 -7.90
C LEU A 51 16.93 -24.44 -7.22
N ALA A 52 16.89 -24.90 -5.96
CA ALA A 52 18.07 -25.39 -5.26
C ALA A 52 18.71 -26.59 -5.94
N GLN A 53 17.93 -27.55 -6.47
CA GLN A 53 18.43 -28.69 -7.26
C GLN A 53 19.12 -28.25 -8.57
N LYS A 54 18.76 -27.10 -9.11
CA LYS A 54 19.38 -26.47 -10.28
C LYS A 54 20.61 -25.61 -9.93
N GLY A 55 21.10 -25.69 -8.69
CA GLY A 55 22.28 -24.97 -8.21
C GLY A 55 22.02 -23.54 -7.71
N LYS A 56 20.75 -23.07 -7.65
CA LYS A 56 20.43 -21.79 -7.05
C LYS A 56 20.34 -21.91 -5.52
N GLN A 57 21.12 -21.12 -4.81
CA GLN A 57 21.09 -21.06 -3.35
C GLN A 57 20.61 -19.67 -2.93
N TYR A 58 19.61 -19.63 -2.04
CA TYR A 58 19.07 -18.41 -1.48
C TYR A 58 19.42 -18.30 0.00
N ASP A 59 19.90 -17.14 0.43
CA ASP A 59 20.14 -16.84 1.85
C ASP A 59 18.83 -16.58 2.60
N VAL A 60 17.83 -16.00 1.92
CA VAL A 60 16.51 -15.65 2.45
C VAL A 60 15.47 -15.70 1.34
N VAL A 61 14.24 -16.00 1.71
CA VAL A 61 13.06 -15.89 0.81
C VAL A 61 12.10 -14.87 1.39
N GLU A 62 11.78 -13.84 0.60
CA GLU A 62 10.69 -12.93 0.94
C GLU A 62 9.39 -13.41 0.33
N ILE A 63 8.35 -13.48 1.14
CA ILE A 63 7.00 -13.88 0.70
C ILE A 63 6.01 -12.82 1.16
N HIS A 64 5.21 -12.31 0.20
CA HIS A 64 4.20 -11.33 0.51
C HIS A 64 2.93 -11.97 1.09
N GLU A 65 2.35 -11.31 2.11
CA GLU A 65 1.08 -11.72 2.70
C GLU A 65 -0.02 -11.79 1.62
N PRO A 66 -0.90 -12.82 1.61
CA PRO A 66 -1.08 -13.87 2.63
C PRO A 66 -0.38 -15.21 2.30
N LEU A 67 0.61 -15.26 1.42
CA LEU A 67 1.06 -16.47 0.73
C LEU A 67 2.04 -17.36 1.53
N ALA A 68 2.55 -16.91 2.68
CA ALA A 68 3.68 -17.56 3.36
C ALA A 68 3.34 -18.85 4.16
N ALA A 69 2.07 -19.11 4.48
CA ALA A 69 1.69 -20.20 5.40
C ALA A 69 2.23 -21.60 5.00
N PRO A 70 2.05 -22.07 3.76
CA PRO A 70 2.56 -23.39 3.36
C PRO A 70 4.09 -23.46 3.39
N TYR A 71 4.78 -22.35 3.05
CA TYR A 71 6.23 -22.29 3.14
C TYR A 71 6.70 -22.40 4.60
N CYS A 72 6.10 -21.62 5.50
CA CYS A 72 6.39 -21.67 6.93
C CYS A 72 6.12 -23.07 7.52
N PHE A 73 5.04 -23.75 7.10
CA PHE A 73 4.75 -25.10 7.52
C PHE A 73 5.80 -26.10 7.06
N ASN A 74 6.14 -26.08 5.75
CA ASN A 74 7.15 -26.97 5.17
C ASN A 74 8.52 -26.75 5.82
N ARG A 75 8.86 -25.51 6.14
CA ARG A 75 10.14 -25.16 6.77
C ARG A 75 10.29 -25.72 8.19
N LYS A 76 9.18 -25.93 8.93
CA LYS A 76 9.22 -26.64 10.23
C LYS A 76 9.60 -28.10 10.07
N ILE A 77 9.24 -28.72 8.96
CA ILE A 77 9.55 -30.13 8.65
C ILE A 77 10.93 -30.24 7.98
N ASN A 78 11.21 -29.38 7.02
CA ASN A 78 12.45 -29.35 6.25
C ASN A 78 13.24 -28.07 6.52
N GLN A 79 14.19 -28.16 7.46
CA GLN A 79 15.01 -27.03 7.90
C GLN A 79 16.09 -26.61 6.88
N ASN A 80 16.25 -27.34 5.77
CA ASN A 80 17.15 -26.94 4.67
C ASN A 80 16.53 -25.84 3.79
N LEU A 81 15.23 -25.53 3.95
CA LEU A 81 14.64 -24.39 3.28
C LEU A 81 15.19 -23.07 3.88
N PRO A 82 15.48 -22.06 3.04
CA PRO A 82 15.95 -20.74 3.49
C PRO A 82 15.01 -20.09 4.52
N PRO A 83 15.51 -19.22 5.40
CA PRO A 83 14.66 -18.41 6.28
C PRO A 83 13.72 -17.56 5.49
N VAL A 84 12.52 -17.31 6.06
CA VAL A 84 11.45 -16.58 5.39
C VAL A 84 11.16 -15.26 6.09
N VAL A 85 11.19 -14.19 5.31
CA VAL A 85 10.70 -12.87 5.69
C VAL A 85 9.32 -12.69 5.07
N LEU A 86 8.33 -12.37 5.88
CA LEU A 86 6.99 -12.08 5.40
C LEU A 86 6.83 -10.56 5.28
N PHE A 87 6.51 -10.09 4.07
CA PHE A 87 6.24 -8.68 3.81
C PHE A 87 4.74 -8.43 3.73
N SER A 88 4.22 -7.54 4.58
CA SER A 88 2.81 -7.14 4.57
C SER A 88 2.66 -5.73 3.99
N HIS A 89 1.81 -5.60 2.96
CA HIS A 89 1.39 -4.30 2.40
C HIS A 89 0.14 -3.73 3.09
N GLY A 90 -0.18 -4.22 4.25
CA GLY A 90 -1.36 -3.96 5.06
C GLY A 90 -1.98 -5.28 5.48
N LEU A 91 -2.03 -5.53 6.80
CA LEU A 91 -2.39 -6.84 7.36
C LEU A 91 -3.80 -7.29 6.95
N GLU A 92 -3.90 -8.46 6.31
CA GLU A 92 -5.17 -9.04 5.83
C GLU A 92 -6.24 -9.13 6.92
N LYS A 93 -5.82 -9.45 8.15
CA LYS A 93 -6.75 -9.50 9.29
C LYS A 93 -7.28 -8.13 9.67
N ARG A 94 -6.44 -7.10 9.67
CA ARG A 94 -6.86 -5.73 9.94
C ARG A 94 -7.75 -5.18 8.82
N ASN A 95 -7.40 -5.46 7.56
CA ASN A 95 -8.24 -5.13 6.41
C ASN A 95 -9.63 -5.75 6.54
N GLN A 96 -9.73 -7.04 6.90
CA GLN A 96 -11.02 -7.70 7.14
C GLN A 96 -11.82 -7.01 8.26
N LEU A 97 -11.18 -6.66 9.37
CA LEU A 97 -11.85 -6.00 10.49
C LEU A 97 -12.32 -4.59 10.11
N ALA A 98 -11.49 -3.84 9.39
CA ALA A 98 -11.84 -2.51 8.90
C ALA A 98 -13.01 -2.56 7.91
N GLU A 99 -13.02 -3.54 6.97
CA GLU A 99 -14.14 -3.72 6.05
C GLU A 99 -15.44 -4.06 6.78
N LEU A 100 -15.39 -4.93 7.77
CA LEU A 100 -16.58 -5.28 8.57
C LEU A 100 -17.11 -4.08 9.37
N ALA A 101 -16.22 -3.28 9.95
CA ALA A 101 -16.59 -2.06 10.66
C ALA A 101 -17.22 -1.03 9.73
N TYR A 102 -16.59 -0.78 8.58
CA TYR A 102 -17.10 0.15 7.57
C TYR A 102 -18.45 -0.29 7.00
N ARG A 103 -18.63 -1.57 6.67
CA ARG A 103 -19.92 -2.12 6.21
C ARG A 103 -21.01 -1.95 7.26
N ARG A 104 -20.70 -2.16 8.54
CA ARG A 104 -21.64 -1.94 9.65
C ARG A 104 -22.04 -0.46 9.73
N GLN A 105 -21.08 0.45 9.67
CA GLN A 105 -21.32 1.90 9.68
C GLN A 105 -22.22 2.35 8.52
N LYS A 106 -22.03 1.77 7.33
CA LYS A 106 -22.79 2.10 6.11
C LYS A 106 -24.05 1.22 5.91
N CYS A 107 -24.44 0.41 6.88
CA CYS A 107 -25.57 -0.53 6.81
C CYS A 107 -25.51 -1.46 5.58
N LEU A 108 -24.32 -1.85 5.13
CA LEU A 108 -24.10 -2.72 3.98
C LEU A 108 -24.13 -4.21 4.39
N PRO A 109 -24.68 -5.10 3.53
CA PRO A 109 -24.66 -6.53 3.80
C PRO A 109 -23.23 -7.09 3.79
N VAL A 110 -22.99 -8.11 4.60
CA VAL A 110 -21.73 -8.88 4.56
C VAL A 110 -21.72 -9.74 3.31
N SER A 111 -20.79 -9.46 2.38
CA SER A 111 -20.72 -10.19 1.11
C SER A 111 -20.20 -11.63 1.29
N LEU A 112 -20.58 -12.53 0.36
CA LEU A 112 -20.06 -13.91 0.32
C LEU A 112 -18.53 -13.93 0.17
N SER A 113 -17.92 -12.94 -0.50
CA SER A 113 -16.47 -12.82 -0.65
C SER A 113 -15.75 -12.67 0.71
N LEU A 114 -16.37 -12.02 1.70
CA LEU A 114 -15.84 -11.93 3.06
C LEU A 114 -15.81 -13.29 3.80
N ARG A 115 -16.67 -14.24 3.41
CA ARG A 115 -16.62 -15.62 3.98
C ARG A 115 -15.38 -16.36 3.47
N PHE A 116 -15.01 -16.20 2.20
CA PHE A 116 -13.77 -16.75 1.65
C PHE A 116 -12.53 -16.00 2.17
N LEU A 117 -12.66 -14.73 2.50
CA LEU A 117 -11.60 -13.95 3.13
C LEU A 117 -11.15 -14.52 4.48
N ARG A 118 -12.04 -15.23 5.21
CA ARG A 118 -11.67 -15.92 6.47
C ARG A 118 -10.56 -16.95 6.28
N LEU A 119 -10.57 -17.73 5.19
CA LEU A 119 -9.52 -18.71 4.91
C LEU A 119 -8.20 -18.01 4.56
N THR A 120 -8.26 -16.95 3.77
CA THR A 120 -7.08 -16.11 3.46
C THR A 120 -6.49 -15.52 4.73
N VAL A 121 -7.33 -15.02 5.64
CA VAL A 121 -6.90 -14.47 6.93
C VAL A 121 -6.26 -15.53 7.82
N LEU A 122 -6.82 -16.75 7.89
CA LEU A 122 -6.20 -17.85 8.66
C LEU A 122 -4.82 -18.20 8.11
N GLN A 123 -4.69 -18.24 6.77
CA GLN A 123 -3.42 -18.45 6.10
C GLN A 123 -2.42 -17.32 6.42
N ALA A 124 -2.84 -16.06 6.32
CA ALA A 124 -2.03 -14.90 6.67
C ALA A 124 -1.55 -14.97 8.13
N MET A 125 -2.45 -15.20 9.07
CA MET A 125 -2.15 -15.30 10.50
C MET A 125 -1.15 -16.41 10.81
N TYR A 126 -1.30 -17.58 10.18
CA TYR A 126 -0.33 -18.66 10.34
C TYR A 126 1.06 -18.24 9.82
N GLY A 127 1.13 -17.59 8.65
CA GLY A 127 2.38 -17.07 8.09
C GLY A 127 3.06 -16.08 9.04
N LEU A 128 2.33 -15.06 9.52
CA LEU A 128 2.83 -14.04 10.45
C LEU A 128 3.40 -14.60 11.74
N GLN A 129 2.75 -15.62 12.32
CA GLN A 129 3.21 -16.24 13.56
C GLN A 129 4.42 -17.17 13.38
N ASN A 130 4.61 -17.73 12.19
CA ASN A 130 5.58 -18.79 11.93
C ASN A 130 6.71 -18.45 10.94
N CYS A 131 6.75 -17.26 10.35
CA CYS A 131 7.91 -16.78 9.57
C CYS A 131 9.08 -16.42 10.50
N ASP A 132 10.27 -16.24 9.96
CA ASP A 132 11.45 -15.84 10.74
C ASP A 132 11.45 -14.35 11.07
N HIS A 133 10.92 -13.51 10.17
CA HIS A 133 10.82 -12.07 10.36
C HIS A 133 9.62 -11.50 9.61
N VAL A 134 9.04 -10.40 10.10
CA VAL A 134 7.91 -9.70 9.48
C VAL A 134 8.33 -8.27 9.16
N ILE A 135 8.00 -7.83 7.95
CA ILE A 135 8.07 -6.43 7.55
C ILE A 135 6.64 -5.89 7.43
N CYS A 136 6.35 -4.77 8.07
CA CYS A 136 5.09 -4.05 7.97
C CYS A 136 5.34 -2.58 7.62
N LEU A 137 4.31 -1.89 7.12
CA LEU A 137 4.45 -0.55 6.55
C LEU A 137 3.98 0.58 7.46
N ASN A 138 3.32 0.29 8.59
CA ASN A 138 2.77 1.32 9.45
C ASN A 138 2.78 0.91 10.93
N SER A 139 2.65 1.91 11.80
CA SER A 139 2.70 1.75 13.25
C SER A 139 1.53 0.95 13.81
N GLU A 140 0.34 1.07 13.24
CA GLU A 140 -0.82 0.31 13.68
C GLU A 140 -0.68 -1.18 13.37
N ASP A 141 -0.15 -1.53 12.18
CA ASP A 141 0.15 -2.92 11.83
C ASP A 141 1.23 -3.49 12.75
N ASN A 142 2.27 -2.71 13.07
CA ASN A 142 3.31 -3.09 14.02
C ASN A 142 2.71 -3.38 15.42
N GLY A 143 1.87 -2.47 15.93
CA GLY A 143 1.17 -2.66 17.20
C GLY A 143 0.29 -3.91 17.20
N TYR A 144 -0.46 -4.13 16.12
CA TYR A 144 -1.30 -5.32 15.98
C TYR A 144 -0.49 -6.63 15.96
N LEU A 145 0.65 -6.66 15.25
CA LEU A 145 1.54 -7.82 15.23
C LEU A 145 2.02 -8.20 16.65
N GLN A 146 2.37 -7.21 17.46
CA GLN A 146 2.76 -7.44 18.85
C GLN A 146 1.58 -7.96 19.69
N GLN A 147 0.38 -7.41 19.49
CA GLN A 147 -0.85 -7.87 20.19
C GLN A 147 -1.19 -9.34 19.90
N ILE A 148 -0.92 -9.84 18.70
CA ILE A 148 -1.14 -11.24 18.33
C ILE A 148 0.04 -12.16 18.68
N GLY A 149 1.02 -11.66 19.44
CA GLY A 149 2.13 -12.44 19.98
C GLY A 149 3.34 -12.60 19.07
N VAL A 150 3.49 -11.79 18.01
CA VAL A 150 4.74 -11.74 17.25
C VAL A 150 5.79 -10.97 18.06
N ASP A 151 6.95 -11.60 18.31
CA ASP A 151 8.05 -10.96 19.04
C ASP A 151 8.48 -9.67 18.34
N LYS A 152 8.57 -8.56 19.09
CA LYS A 152 9.01 -7.26 18.60
C LYS A 152 10.36 -7.28 17.86
N ASN A 153 11.27 -8.18 18.27
CA ASN A 153 12.57 -8.33 17.62
C ASN A 153 12.47 -8.97 16.23
N ARG A 154 11.33 -9.63 15.92
CA ARG A 154 11.02 -10.20 14.61
C ARG A 154 10.16 -9.28 13.75
N ILE A 155 9.94 -8.04 14.15
CA ILE A 155 9.16 -7.06 13.39
C ILE A 155 10.09 -5.93 12.96
N THR A 156 10.02 -5.55 11.70
CA THR A 156 10.64 -4.32 11.19
C THR A 156 9.57 -3.49 10.49
N GLN A 157 9.37 -2.27 10.96
CA GLN A 157 8.54 -1.30 10.25
C GLN A 157 9.39 -0.55 9.22
N VAL A 158 8.92 -0.56 7.98
CA VAL A 158 9.58 0.10 6.85
C VAL A 158 8.58 1.06 6.21
N ASN A 159 9.02 2.25 5.83
CA ASN A 159 8.22 3.11 4.98
C ASN A 159 8.51 2.79 3.51
N ASN A 160 7.49 2.82 2.68
CA ASN A 160 7.67 2.85 1.23
C ASN A 160 8.49 4.08 0.84
N GLY A 161 9.26 3.96 -0.23
CA GLY A 161 9.93 5.10 -0.87
C GLY A 161 9.05 5.76 -1.92
N VAL A 162 9.46 6.97 -2.32
CA VAL A 162 9.00 7.63 -3.54
C VAL A 162 10.12 7.56 -4.58
N GLU A 163 9.76 7.36 -5.84
CA GLU A 163 10.73 7.33 -6.93
C GLU A 163 11.30 8.73 -7.18
N SER A 164 12.61 8.83 -7.42
CA SER A 164 13.35 10.09 -7.60
C SER A 164 12.76 11.01 -8.66
N GLN A 165 12.15 10.46 -9.72
CA GLN A 165 11.50 11.24 -10.78
C GLN A 165 10.35 12.12 -10.28
N PHE A 166 9.59 11.69 -9.25
CA PHE A 166 8.53 12.52 -8.64
C PHE A 166 9.14 13.63 -7.78
N LEU A 167 10.22 13.34 -7.04
CA LEU A 167 10.95 14.35 -6.27
C LEU A 167 11.50 15.44 -7.19
N LEU A 168 12.20 15.06 -8.27
CA LEU A 168 12.75 15.99 -9.26
C LEU A 168 11.66 16.79 -9.97
N ALA A 169 10.56 16.13 -10.37
CA ALA A 169 9.45 16.84 -11.00
C ALA A 169 8.81 17.86 -10.04
N GLY A 170 8.68 17.53 -8.75
CA GLY A 170 8.18 18.44 -7.74
C GLY A 170 9.08 19.63 -7.47
N GLU A 171 10.41 19.46 -7.50
CA GLU A 171 11.39 20.55 -7.36
C GLU A 171 11.28 21.56 -8.53
N ILE A 172 11.15 21.08 -9.76
CA ILE A 172 10.98 21.94 -10.95
C ILE A 172 9.67 22.74 -10.86
N LEU A 173 8.65 22.21 -10.22
CA LEU A 173 7.32 22.82 -10.08
C LEU A 173 7.19 23.77 -8.89
N ALA A 174 8.13 23.77 -7.96
CA ALA A 174 8.09 24.54 -6.72
C ALA A 174 7.97 26.08 -6.90
N PRO A 175 8.39 26.72 -8.00
CA PRO A 175 8.10 28.14 -8.23
C PRO A 175 6.60 28.36 -8.49
N ALA A 176 6.05 29.34 -7.83
CA ALA A 176 4.65 29.74 -7.65
C ALA A 176 3.83 30.08 -8.93
N SER A 177 4.23 29.66 -10.12
CA SER A 177 3.67 30.16 -11.41
C SER A 177 2.59 29.28 -12.05
N LEU A 178 2.34 28.07 -11.53
CA LEU A 178 1.29 27.20 -12.08
C LEU A 178 -0.01 27.38 -11.30
N SER A 179 -1.04 27.89 -11.98
CA SER A 179 -2.41 27.86 -11.47
C SER A 179 -2.92 26.42 -11.49
N ARG A 180 -2.56 25.65 -10.48
CA ARG A 180 -3.13 24.33 -10.27
C ARG A 180 -4.54 24.48 -9.73
N SER A 181 -5.47 23.71 -10.23
CA SER A 181 -6.84 23.70 -9.75
C SER A 181 -7.42 22.30 -9.88
N GLY A 182 -8.43 22.01 -9.06
CA GLY A 182 -9.12 20.73 -9.09
C GLY A 182 -8.62 19.73 -8.05
N ILE A 183 -9.46 18.73 -7.86
CA ILE A 183 -9.28 17.64 -6.92
C ILE A 183 -8.99 16.37 -7.69
N LEU A 184 -8.00 15.61 -7.22
CA LEU A 184 -7.61 14.32 -7.77
C LEU A 184 -7.94 13.20 -6.79
N PHE A 185 -8.62 12.16 -7.25
CA PHE A 185 -8.61 10.83 -6.66
C PHE A 185 -7.77 9.90 -7.53
N LEU A 186 -6.82 9.17 -6.94
CA LEU A 186 -5.96 8.26 -7.68
C LEU A 186 -5.93 6.87 -7.04
N GLY A 187 -6.48 5.89 -7.74
CA GLY A 187 -6.52 4.49 -7.32
C GLY A 187 -7.76 3.75 -7.82
N SER A 188 -7.78 2.44 -7.61
CA SER A 188 -8.90 1.59 -8.03
C SER A 188 -10.23 2.04 -7.41
N TRP A 189 -11.29 2.04 -8.21
CA TRP A 189 -12.63 2.43 -7.77
C TRP A 189 -13.32 1.29 -7.02
N VAL A 190 -12.92 1.11 -5.76
CA VAL A 190 -13.38 0.01 -4.90
C VAL A 190 -13.74 0.51 -3.51
N LEU A 191 -14.64 -0.23 -2.83
CA LEU A 191 -15.15 0.12 -1.50
C LEU A 191 -14.05 0.52 -0.50
N ARG A 192 -12.92 -0.22 -0.48
CA ARG A 192 -11.80 0.02 0.43
C ARG A 192 -11.19 1.42 0.30
N LYS A 193 -11.28 2.01 -0.88
CA LYS A 193 -10.80 3.37 -1.16
C LYS A 193 -11.76 4.48 -0.72
N GLY A 194 -12.87 4.10 -0.04
CA GLY A 194 -13.83 5.04 0.53
C GLY A 194 -14.74 5.70 -0.51
N THR A 195 -15.01 5.02 -1.63
CA THR A 195 -15.84 5.58 -2.73
C THR A 195 -17.23 5.99 -2.28
N LEU A 196 -17.82 5.28 -1.29
CA LEU A 196 -19.12 5.63 -0.72
C LEU A 196 -19.13 6.93 0.12
N ASP A 197 -17.96 7.35 0.59
CA ASP A 197 -17.79 8.61 1.31
C ASP A 197 -17.38 9.73 0.33
N LEU A 198 -16.55 9.36 -0.65
CA LEU A 198 -16.03 10.28 -1.64
C LEU A 198 -17.14 10.86 -2.55
N VAL A 199 -18.03 9.99 -3.06
CA VAL A 199 -19.09 10.41 -3.99
C VAL A 199 -19.96 11.50 -3.40
N PRO A 200 -20.58 11.33 -2.21
CA PRO A 200 -21.41 12.39 -1.62
C PRO A 200 -20.62 13.63 -1.25
N ALA A 201 -19.38 13.49 -0.75
CA ALA A 201 -18.53 14.63 -0.39
C ALA A 201 -18.19 15.47 -1.62
N ILE A 202 -17.68 14.85 -2.68
CA ILE A 202 -17.33 15.54 -3.94
C ILE A 202 -18.57 16.15 -4.59
N SER A 203 -19.71 15.47 -4.55
CA SER A 203 -20.95 16.03 -5.11
C SER A 203 -21.35 17.34 -4.43
N GLN A 204 -21.26 17.41 -3.10
CA GLN A 204 -21.53 18.64 -2.34
C GLN A 204 -20.51 19.73 -2.67
N VAL A 205 -19.21 19.42 -2.63
CA VAL A 205 -18.14 20.37 -2.96
C VAL A 205 -18.31 20.94 -4.39
N MET A 206 -18.64 20.10 -5.36
CA MET A 206 -18.88 20.56 -6.75
C MET A 206 -20.15 21.38 -6.91
N GLN A 207 -21.14 21.23 -6.02
CA GLN A 207 -22.33 22.11 -5.97
C GLN A 207 -21.98 23.47 -5.38
N HIS A 208 -21.15 23.52 -4.33
CA HIS A 208 -20.65 24.78 -3.75
C HIS A 208 -19.73 25.54 -4.71
N HIS A 209 -18.98 24.82 -5.56
CA HIS A 209 -17.98 25.38 -6.48
C HIS A 209 -18.26 24.96 -7.94
N PRO A 210 -19.11 25.70 -8.68
CA PRO A 210 -19.54 25.32 -10.02
C PRO A 210 -18.44 25.22 -11.07
N SER A 211 -17.29 25.87 -10.87
CA SER A 211 -16.11 25.80 -11.78
C SER A 211 -15.14 24.67 -11.45
N LEU A 212 -15.33 23.96 -10.33
CA LEU A 212 -14.41 22.92 -9.87
C LEU A 212 -14.42 21.71 -10.81
N GLN A 213 -13.24 21.23 -11.15
CA GLN A 213 -13.02 19.97 -11.87
C GLN A 213 -12.58 18.88 -10.89
N PHE A 214 -13.09 17.67 -11.09
CA PHE A 214 -12.69 16.49 -10.33
C PHE A 214 -12.15 15.42 -11.27
N THR A 215 -10.98 14.87 -10.97
CA THR A 215 -10.37 13.80 -11.77
C THR A 215 -10.28 12.50 -10.97
N ILE A 216 -10.74 11.41 -11.57
CA ILE A 216 -10.62 10.05 -11.05
C ILE A 216 -9.65 9.30 -11.98
N ALA A 217 -8.44 8.99 -11.48
CA ALA A 217 -7.40 8.37 -12.26
C ALA A 217 -7.01 6.98 -11.73
N GLY A 218 -6.68 6.06 -12.66
CA GLY A 218 -6.31 4.69 -12.30
C GLY A 218 -7.43 3.87 -11.68
N CYS A 219 -8.68 4.20 -11.97
CA CYS A 219 -9.86 3.59 -11.35
C CYS A 219 -10.07 2.12 -11.74
N GLY A 220 -9.58 1.70 -12.92
CA GLY A 220 -9.69 0.31 -13.40
C GLY A 220 -11.04 -0.05 -14.00
N PHE A 221 -11.93 0.92 -14.16
CA PHE A 221 -13.27 0.78 -14.78
C PHE A 221 -13.42 1.79 -15.90
N ASP A 222 -14.36 1.54 -16.83
CA ASP A 222 -14.74 2.53 -17.85
C ASP A 222 -15.44 3.74 -17.24
N ALA A 223 -15.49 4.83 -18.02
CA ALA A 223 -16.02 6.10 -17.56
C ALA A 223 -17.50 6.01 -17.17
N ASP A 224 -18.31 5.31 -17.96
CA ASP A 224 -19.76 5.22 -17.73
C ASP A 224 -20.05 4.51 -16.41
N THR A 225 -19.31 3.44 -16.10
CA THR A 225 -19.42 2.71 -14.84
C THR A 225 -19.13 3.61 -13.64
N VAL A 226 -18.07 4.41 -13.69
CA VAL A 226 -17.71 5.29 -12.56
C VAL A 226 -18.64 6.49 -12.46
N LEU A 227 -19.00 7.11 -13.59
CA LEU A 227 -19.89 8.26 -13.63
C LEU A 227 -21.32 7.92 -13.19
N ALA A 228 -21.75 6.65 -13.28
CA ALA A 228 -23.04 6.21 -12.80
C ALA A 228 -23.25 6.45 -11.29
N ASP A 229 -22.17 6.51 -10.50
CA ASP A 229 -22.22 6.80 -9.06
C ASP A 229 -22.53 8.28 -8.76
N PHE A 230 -22.44 9.18 -9.75
CA PHE A 230 -22.63 10.64 -9.61
C PHE A 230 -23.92 11.11 -10.25
N ALA A 231 -24.47 12.23 -9.74
CA ALA A 231 -25.62 12.89 -10.33
C ALA A 231 -25.27 13.51 -11.71
N GLU A 232 -26.25 13.55 -12.63
CA GLU A 232 -26.02 13.96 -14.03
C GLU A 232 -25.48 15.38 -14.19
N ASP A 233 -25.94 16.31 -13.34
CA ASP A 233 -25.57 17.73 -13.36
C ASP A 233 -24.09 18.02 -13.12
N ILE A 234 -23.37 17.11 -12.46
CA ILE A 234 -21.94 17.27 -12.19
C ILE A 234 -21.03 16.43 -13.08
N ARG A 235 -21.56 15.43 -13.80
CA ARG A 235 -20.75 14.47 -14.59
C ARG A 235 -19.88 15.14 -15.64
N SER A 236 -20.33 16.21 -16.26
CA SER A 236 -19.56 16.95 -17.27
C SER A 236 -18.28 17.60 -16.74
N ARG A 237 -18.16 17.72 -15.42
CA ARG A 237 -16.98 18.27 -14.72
C ARG A 237 -16.12 17.20 -14.06
N ILE A 238 -16.43 15.92 -14.28
CA ILE A 238 -15.67 14.78 -13.76
C ILE A 238 -14.90 14.14 -14.91
N GLN A 239 -13.58 14.14 -14.81
CA GLN A 239 -12.71 13.46 -15.75
C GLN A 239 -12.35 12.06 -15.23
N ILE A 240 -12.55 11.05 -16.08
CA ILE A 240 -12.18 9.66 -15.77
C ILE A 240 -10.97 9.26 -16.61
N ILE A 241 -9.91 8.77 -15.94
CA ILE A 241 -8.73 8.18 -16.55
C ILE A 241 -8.64 6.73 -16.07
N PRO A 242 -9.19 5.75 -16.81
CA PRO A 242 -9.32 4.36 -16.32
C PRO A 242 -7.98 3.69 -16.01
N LYS A 243 -6.97 3.99 -16.83
CA LYS A 243 -5.63 3.39 -16.73
C LYS A 243 -4.56 4.44 -16.99
N ILE A 244 -3.48 4.36 -16.24
CA ILE A 244 -2.28 5.19 -16.40
C ILE A 244 -1.18 4.27 -16.94
N SER A 245 -0.50 4.71 -17.99
CA SER A 245 0.41 3.85 -18.76
C SER A 245 1.84 3.88 -18.23
N ASN A 246 2.29 5.04 -17.73
CA ASN A 246 3.67 5.26 -17.28
C ASN A 246 3.74 6.39 -16.24
N ASN A 247 4.93 6.63 -15.73
CA ASN A 247 5.15 7.65 -14.70
C ASN A 247 5.12 9.09 -15.26
N GLU A 248 5.43 9.29 -16.54
CA GLU A 248 5.35 10.62 -17.18
C GLU A 248 3.90 11.09 -17.24
N GLU A 249 2.98 10.22 -17.65
CA GLU A 249 1.54 10.50 -17.61
C GLU A 249 1.05 10.76 -16.18
N LEU A 250 1.54 9.98 -15.21
CA LEU A 250 1.18 10.15 -13.81
C LEU A 250 1.69 11.48 -13.24
N ILE A 251 2.92 11.90 -13.57
CA ILE A 251 3.50 13.19 -13.19
C ILE A 251 2.65 14.33 -13.76
N GLU A 252 2.22 14.21 -15.03
CA GLU A 252 1.38 15.24 -15.65
C GLU A 252 0.01 15.34 -14.99
N ILE A 253 -0.60 14.22 -14.60
CA ILE A 253 -1.83 14.21 -13.82
C ILE A 253 -1.64 14.96 -12.49
N TYR A 254 -0.59 14.64 -11.71
CA TYR A 254 -0.32 15.38 -10.47
C TYR A 254 -0.05 16.86 -10.70
N ARG A 255 0.62 17.22 -11.81
CA ARG A 255 0.96 18.60 -12.17
C ARG A 255 -0.26 19.49 -12.33
N GLN A 256 -1.37 18.95 -12.83
CA GLN A 256 -2.60 19.67 -13.13
C GLN A 256 -3.47 19.94 -11.90
N HIS A 257 -3.26 19.20 -10.78
CA HIS A 257 -4.13 19.24 -9.61
C HIS A 257 -3.49 19.92 -8.40
N SER A 258 -4.31 20.48 -7.53
CA SER A 258 -3.88 21.11 -6.27
C SER A 258 -4.14 20.25 -5.03
N ILE A 259 -5.12 19.36 -5.07
CA ILE A 259 -5.55 18.56 -3.94
C ILE A 259 -5.61 17.09 -4.35
N LEU A 260 -5.04 16.20 -3.52
CA LEU A 260 -5.26 14.77 -3.57
C LEU A 260 -6.24 14.38 -2.47
N VAL A 261 -7.27 13.57 -2.78
CA VAL A 261 -8.20 13.03 -1.81
C VAL A 261 -8.11 11.50 -1.75
N LEU A 262 -7.89 10.93 -0.55
CA LEU A 262 -7.75 9.49 -0.30
C LEU A 262 -8.57 9.07 0.94
N PRO A 263 -9.90 8.92 0.86
CA PRO A 263 -10.75 8.62 2.02
C PRO A 263 -10.83 7.12 2.32
N SER A 264 -9.74 6.40 2.14
CA SER A 264 -9.68 4.95 2.31
C SER A 264 -10.01 4.54 3.75
N TYR A 265 -10.75 3.44 3.94
CA TYR A 265 -10.97 2.89 5.27
C TYR A 265 -9.88 1.89 5.71
N PHE A 266 -8.99 1.51 4.83
CA PHE A 266 -7.80 0.70 5.14
C PHE A 266 -6.76 0.81 4.03
N GLU A 267 -5.50 1.03 4.43
CA GLU A 267 -4.32 0.99 3.56
C GLU A 267 -3.11 0.48 4.36
N GLY A 268 -2.13 -0.11 3.67
CA GLY A 268 -0.81 -0.25 4.27
C GLY A 268 -0.11 1.10 4.33
N GLN A 269 0.41 1.52 3.18
CA GLN A 269 1.01 2.84 2.97
C GLN A 269 0.89 3.18 1.48
N PRO A 270 -0.04 4.04 1.07
CA PRO A 270 -0.33 4.27 -0.35
C PRO A 270 0.80 5.05 -1.03
N LEU A 271 1.37 4.51 -2.11
CA LEU A 271 2.40 5.19 -2.90
C LEU A 271 1.89 6.52 -3.46
N THR A 272 0.63 6.56 -3.88
CA THR A 272 -0.03 7.76 -4.44
C THR A 272 0.01 8.95 -3.48
N MET A 273 0.01 8.70 -2.16
CA MET A 273 0.16 9.75 -1.15
C MET A 273 1.57 10.37 -1.19
N PHE A 274 2.61 9.54 -1.27
CA PHE A 274 3.99 10.02 -1.33
C PHE A 274 4.31 10.71 -2.66
N GLU A 275 3.78 10.19 -3.76
CA GLU A 275 3.91 10.81 -5.08
C GLU A 275 3.26 12.18 -5.12
N ALA A 276 2.02 12.30 -4.63
CA ALA A 276 1.32 13.57 -4.53
C ALA A 276 2.04 14.55 -3.58
N ALA A 277 2.57 14.06 -2.45
CA ALA A 277 3.39 14.86 -1.54
C ALA A 277 4.66 15.36 -2.27
N ALA A 278 5.39 14.49 -2.99
CA ALA A 278 6.56 14.88 -3.77
C ALA A 278 6.24 15.96 -4.80
N MET A 279 5.05 15.89 -5.41
CA MET A 279 4.54 16.84 -6.37
C MET A 279 3.93 18.10 -5.72
N GLY A 280 3.88 18.18 -4.39
CA GLY A 280 3.41 19.36 -3.64
C GLY A 280 1.90 19.57 -3.65
N LEU A 281 1.09 18.50 -3.77
CA LEU A 281 -0.36 18.57 -3.62
C LEU A 281 -0.75 18.63 -2.14
N ALA A 282 -1.78 19.39 -1.80
CA ALA A 282 -2.45 19.25 -0.51
C ALA A 282 -3.12 17.88 -0.43
N ILE A 283 -2.98 17.18 0.68
CA ILE A 283 -3.52 15.83 0.85
C ILE A 283 -4.64 15.85 1.87
N VAL A 284 -5.81 15.36 1.47
CA VAL A 284 -6.93 15.08 2.37
C VAL A 284 -7.11 13.56 2.44
N THR A 285 -6.99 12.99 3.64
CA THR A 285 -7.03 11.54 3.81
C THR A 285 -7.68 11.15 5.15
N THR A 286 -7.83 9.86 5.41
CA THR A 286 -8.31 9.35 6.69
C THR A 286 -7.17 9.17 7.69
N ASN A 287 -7.48 9.32 8.99
CA ASN A 287 -6.51 9.20 10.08
C ASN A 287 -6.30 7.74 10.49
N ILE A 288 -5.81 6.89 9.57
CA ILE A 288 -5.57 5.47 9.81
C ILE A 288 -4.29 4.98 9.11
N CYS A 289 -3.73 3.91 9.63
CA CYS A 289 -2.63 3.15 9.01
C CYS A 289 -1.45 4.05 8.59
N GLY A 290 -0.83 3.75 7.45
CA GLY A 290 0.30 4.53 6.93
C GLY A 290 -0.03 5.96 6.52
N MET A 291 -1.31 6.31 6.39
CA MET A 291 -1.74 7.69 6.16
C MET A 291 -1.58 8.53 7.44
N ALA A 292 -1.99 7.97 8.60
CA ALA A 292 -1.80 8.60 9.90
C ALA A 292 -0.32 8.73 10.30
N ASP A 293 0.53 7.79 9.86
CA ASP A 293 1.97 7.86 10.12
C ASP A 293 2.67 9.00 9.34
N PHE A 294 2.13 9.36 8.17
CA PHE A 294 2.73 10.39 7.32
C PHE A 294 2.08 11.76 7.47
N ILE A 295 0.74 11.84 7.52
CA ILE A 295 0.02 13.12 7.59
C ILE A 295 -0.16 13.56 9.04
N GLU A 296 0.40 14.71 9.36
CA GLU A 296 0.14 15.47 10.59
C GLU A 296 -0.95 16.50 10.28
N ASN A 297 -2.14 16.29 10.86
CA ASN A 297 -3.33 17.10 10.56
C ASN A 297 -3.09 18.61 10.74
N GLY A 298 -3.38 19.38 9.70
CA GLY A 298 -3.20 20.84 9.68
C GLY A 298 -1.75 21.32 9.47
N ILE A 299 -0.76 20.39 9.35
CA ILE A 299 0.66 20.73 9.16
C ILE A 299 1.10 20.39 7.73
N ASN A 300 0.93 19.14 7.30
CA ASN A 300 1.32 18.69 5.96
C ASN A 300 0.18 17.98 5.19
N GLY A 301 -1.04 18.20 5.63
CA GLY A 301 -2.27 17.67 5.05
C GLY A 301 -3.42 17.77 6.03
N ILE A 302 -4.58 17.26 5.64
CA ILE A 302 -5.78 17.19 6.49
C ILE A 302 -6.19 15.73 6.65
N THR A 303 -6.50 15.33 7.89
CA THR A 303 -7.02 14.00 8.18
C THR A 303 -8.44 14.07 8.71
N VAL A 304 -9.28 13.15 8.25
CA VAL A 304 -10.68 12.99 8.70
C VAL A 304 -10.90 11.57 9.23
N SER A 305 -11.97 11.36 9.99
CA SER A 305 -12.34 10.02 10.42
C SER A 305 -12.89 9.20 9.25
N VAL A 306 -12.69 7.88 9.29
CA VAL A 306 -13.27 6.97 8.30
C VAL A 306 -14.79 7.08 8.33
N GLY A 307 -15.40 7.27 7.17
CA GLY A 307 -16.87 7.35 7.01
C GLY A 307 -17.48 8.71 7.35
N ASP A 308 -16.68 9.70 7.72
CA ASP A 308 -17.12 11.05 8.03
C ASP A 308 -17.16 11.92 6.77
N VAL A 309 -18.28 11.83 6.07
CA VAL A 309 -18.54 12.57 4.82
C VAL A 309 -18.56 14.08 5.07
N GLU A 310 -19.11 14.52 6.21
CA GLU A 310 -19.23 15.94 6.54
C GLU A 310 -17.86 16.60 6.70
N SER A 311 -16.98 16.03 7.55
CA SER A 311 -15.62 16.53 7.72
C SER A 311 -14.81 16.45 6.42
N LEU A 312 -15.03 15.43 5.58
CA LEU A 312 -14.39 15.30 4.28
C LEU A 312 -14.82 16.45 3.36
N THR A 313 -16.12 16.74 3.28
CA THR A 313 -16.67 17.84 2.50
C THR A 313 -16.11 19.19 2.96
N GLN A 314 -16.19 19.46 4.25
CA GLN A 314 -15.70 20.73 4.83
C GLN A 314 -14.19 20.93 4.59
N SER A 315 -13.39 19.85 4.69
CA SER A 315 -11.95 19.89 4.42
C SER A 315 -11.64 20.22 2.97
N LEU A 316 -12.38 19.64 2.05
CA LEU A 316 -12.22 19.89 0.61
C LEU A 316 -12.68 21.29 0.24
N ASP A 317 -13.87 21.75 0.71
CA ASP A 317 -14.36 23.11 0.50
C ASP A 317 -13.33 24.14 0.98
N HIS A 318 -12.82 23.95 2.21
CA HIS A 318 -11.84 24.86 2.80
C HIS A 318 -10.55 24.98 1.95
N LEU A 319 -10.06 23.88 1.38
CA LEU A 319 -8.87 23.90 0.53
C LEU A 319 -9.15 24.46 -0.87
N VAL A 320 -10.34 24.25 -1.42
CA VAL A 320 -10.77 24.84 -2.70
C VAL A 320 -10.87 26.36 -2.57
N GLU A 321 -11.42 26.87 -1.48
CA GLU A 321 -11.53 28.30 -1.19
C GLU A 321 -10.20 28.95 -0.82
N ASN A 322 -9.34 28.20 -0.12
CA ASN A 322 -8.07 28.73 0.39
C ASN A 322 -6.86 28.09 -0.31
N GLN A 323 -6.58 28.51 -1.53
CA GLN A 323 -5.44 28.05 -2.33
C GLN A 323 -4.08 28.31 -1.65
N THR A 324 -3.99 29.33 -0.79
CA THR A 324 -2.76 29.62 -0.04
C THR A 324 -2.51 28.54 1.01
N LEU A 325 -3.54 28.10 1.73
CA LEU A 325 -3.47 26.98 2.67
C LEU A 325 -3.12 25.68 1.93
N ALA A 326 -3.80 25.40 0.82
CA ALA A 326 -3.53 24.20 0.01
C ALA A 326 -2.04 24.13 -0.40
N ARG A 327 -1.49 25.23 -0.89
CA ARG A 327 -0.05 25.33 -1.24
C ARG A 327 0.86 25.12 -0.04
N SER A 328 0.54 25.73 1.12
CA SER A 328 1.33 25.60 2.34
C SER A 328 1.38 24.15 2.83
N LEU A 329 0.24 23.45 2.87
CA LEU A 329 0.17 22.04 3.26
C LEU A 329 0.90 21.14 2.26
N GLY A 330 0.73 21.39 0.97
CA GLY A 330 1.42 20.65 -0.09
C GLY A 330 2.93 20.83 -0.02
N GLU A 331 3.42 22.04 0.23
CA GLU A 331 4.86 22.30 0.40
C GLU A 331 5.42 21.61 1.66
N ALA A 332 4.69 21.64 2.77
CA ALA A 332 5.11 20.92 3.97
C ALA A 332 5.14 19.40 3.74
N ALA A 333 4.16 18.84 3.00
CA ALA A 333 4.18 17.44 2.59
C ALA A 333 5.38 17.12 1.70
N ARG A 334 5.70 18.01 0.73
CA ARG A 334 6.85 17.89 -0.17
C ARG A 334 8.19 17.89 0.57
N GLN A 335 8.33 18.73 1.59
CA GLN A 335 9.52 18.72 2.44
C GLN A 335 9.64 17.44 3.26
N LYS A 336 8.55 16.96 3.85
CA LYS A 336 8.55 15.75 4.67
C LYS A 336 8.88 14.49 3.85
N VAL A 337 8.36 14.39 2.64
CA VAL A 337 8.53 13.18 1.80
C VAL A 337 9.95 12.98 1.29
N GLN A 338 10.82 14.00 1.32
CA GLN A 338 12.23 13.89 0.92
C GLN A 338 12.99 12.80 1.72
N ALA A 339 12.56 12.51 2.94
CA ALA A 339 13.15 11.46 3.78
C ALA A 339 12.62 10.04 3.44
N TYR A 340 11.63 9.93 2.56
CA TYR A 340 10.98 8.66 2.20
C TYR A 340 11.53 8.16 0.86
N THR A 341 12.74 7.61 0.88
CA THR A 341 13.40 7.10 -0.33
C THR A 341 13.42 5.58 -0.35
N TRP A 342 13.53 5.00 -1.54
CA TRP A 342 13.67 3.55 -1.67
C TRP A 342 15.01 3.05 -1.12
N GLU A 343 16.06 3.85 -1.13
CA GLU A 343 17.34 3.54 -0.52
C GLU A 343 17.19 3.35 0.99
N SER A 344 16.53 4.29 1.67
CA SER A 344 16.24 4.17 3.12
C SER A 344 15.35 2.96 3.44
N ALA A 345 14.39 2.65 2.57
CA ALA A 345 13.58 1.44 2.68
C ALA A 345 14.42 0.18 2.53
N GLY A 346 15.26 0.12 1.48
CA GLY A 346 16.14 -1.00 1.18
C GLY A 346 17.12 -1.33 2.31
N GLU A 347 17.72 -0.31 2.92
CA GLU A 347 18.61 -0.51 4.09
C GLU A 347 17.88 -1.19 5.26
N LYS A 348 16.66 -0.79 5.56
CA LYS A 348 15.87 -1.40 6.63
C LYS A 348 15.44 -2.82 6.29
N ILE A 349 15.09 -3.07 5.02
CA ILE A 349 14.73 -4.40 4.51
C ILE A 349 15.93 -5.34 4.55
N ALA A 350 17.11 -4.90 4.09
CA ALA A 350 18.35 -5.69 4.16
C ALA A 350 18.68 -6.08 5.62
N LYS A 351 18.55 -5.16 6.56
CA LYS A 351 18.71 -5.45 8.00
C LYS A 351 17.68 -6.46 8.52
N ALA A 352 16.46 -6.44 8.02
CA ALA A 352 15.44 -7.45 8.36
C ALA A 352 15.82 -8.84 7.85
N TYR A 353 16.37 -8.92 6.63
CA TYR A 353 16.90 -10.17 6.08
C TYR A 353 18.07 -10.71 6.90
N GLU A 354 19.04 -9.86 7.26
CA GLU A 354 20.16 -10.24 8.12
C GLU A 354 19.69 -10.84 9.45
N LYS A 355 18.69 -10.22 10.09
CA LYS A 355 18.09 -10.72 11.34
C LYS A 355 17.47 -12.11 11.15
N ALA A 356 16.73 -12.33 10.05
CA ALA A 356 16.15 -13.62 9.73
C ALA A 356 17.23 -14.70 9.52
N ILE A 357 18.28 -14.38 8.76
CA ILE A 357 19.41 -15.27 8.50
C ILE A 357 20.17 -15.62 9.80
N GLN A 358 20.45 -14.63 10.64
CA GLN A 358 21.15 -14.83 11.92
C GLN A 358 20.32 -15.68 12.91
N SER A 359 19.01 -15.42 12.98
CA SER A 359 18.10 -16.21 13.82
C SER A 359 18.08 -17.67 13.41
N ASN A 360 18.05 -17.94 12.10
CA ASN A 360 18.09 -19.30 11.56
C ASN A 360 19.41 -20.01 11.89
N LYS A 361 20.56 -19.33 11.74
CA LYS A 361 21.89 -19.91 12.08
C LYS A 361 21.98 -20.30 13.56
N LYS A 362 21.51 -19.43 14.47
CA LYS A 362 21.48 -19.71 15.91
C LYS A 362 20.60 -20.94 16.25
N HIS A 363 19.44 -21.03 15.61
CA HIS A 363 18.52 -22.16 15.81
C HIS A 363 19.13 -23.50 15.34
N LEU A 364 19.83 -23.50 14.20
CA LEU A 364 20.52 -24.68 13.67
C LEU A 364 21.69 -25.09 14.60
N SER A 365 22.51 -24.13 15.03
CA SER A 365 23.66 -24.39 15.94
C SER A 365 23.20 -24.94 17.28
N SER A 366 22.15 -24.42 17.88
CA SER A 366 21.61 -24.92 19.16
C SER A 366 21.09 -26.36 19.07
N LYS A 367 20.51 -26.75 17.92
CA LYS A 367 20.03 -28.12 17.68
C LYS A 367 21.16 -29.12 17.43
N LEU A 368 22.29 -28.69 16.85
CA LEU A 368 23.45 -29.50 16.58
C LEU A 368 24.40 -29.63 17.81
N GLY A 369 24.02 -29.01 18.95
CA GLY A 369 24.85 -29.03 20.16
C GLY A 369 26.16 -28.25 20.03
N LEU A 370 26.31 -27.40 19.02
CA LEU A 370 27.47 -26.55 18.78
C LEU A 370 27.28 -25.21 19.52
N THR A 371 27.25 -25.24 20.86
CA THR A 371 27.38 -24.02 21.67
C THR A 371 28.85 -23.68 21.82
N HIS A 372 29.26 -22.52 21.31
CA HIS A 372 30.54 -21.91 21.64
C HIS A 372 30.51 -21.25 23.01
#